data_b25f39b037b19894fb2268e9fa04c1ce
#
_entry.id   b25f39b037b19894fb2268e9fa04c1ce
#
_cell.length_a   1.000
_cell.length_b   1.000
_cell.length_c   1.000
_cell.angle_alpha   90.00
_cell.angle_beta   90.00
_cell.angle_gamma   90.00
#
_symmetry.space_group_name_H-M   'P 1'
#
loop_
_entity.id
_entity.type
_entity.pdbx_description
1 polymer ?
#
loop_
_entity_poly.entity_id
_entity_poly.type
_entity_poly.pdbx_seq_one_letter_code
_entity_poly.pdbx_strand_id
1 'polypeptide(L)'
;TIGIITNLGGAHDEGFKNWDEKAKEKLRLFENAQDLIYCRDFLPLQNALTKKTHYQQLNTFSWSKKLPADLMVGKLDKGEVDTIIQAVYKNDFIKITIPFIDDASIENCITCWATLLHLGYTNDWVNKRMKSLAPIAMRLELKEGLNHCSVINDYYNSDFGSLEIALDFMVQQKQQPNKTII
;
A
#
# COMPACT_ATOMS: atom_id res chain seq x y z
N THR A 1 18.17 -10.96 -4.81
CA THR A 1 17.11 -10.95 -3.79
C THR A 1 16.44 -9.58 -3.77
N ILE A 2 15.11 -9.54 -3.74
CA ILE A 2 14.32 -8.30 -3.76
C ILE A 2 13.67 -8.10 -2.40
N GLY A 3 13.90 -6.93 -1.79
CA GLY A 3 13.21 -6.46 -0.61
C GLY A 3 12.02 -5.59 -0.99
N ILE A 4 10.92 -5.70 -0.25
CA ILE A 4 9.73 -4.86 -0.45
C ILE A 4 9.31 -4.30 0.91
N ILE A 5 9.23 -2.97 1.03
CA ILE A 5 8.67 -2.29 2.19
C ILE A 5 7.35 -1.67 1.77
N THR A 6 6.25 -2.19 2.30
CA THR A 6 4.90 -1.71 2.00
C THR A 6 4.59 -0.41 2.73
N ASN A 7 4.79 -0.39 4.04
CA ASN A 7 4.66 0.81 4.87
C ASN A 7 5.47 0.70 6.17
N LEU A 8 5.56 1.80 6.90
CA LEU A 8 6.05 1.88 8.28
C LEU A 8 4.87 2.31 9.18
N GLY A 9 3.87 1.44 9.33
CA GLY A 9 2.70 1.72 10.17
C GLY A 9 3.04 1.87 11.66
N GLY A 10 2.11 2.42 12.46
CA GLY A 10 2.25 2.60 13.91
C GLY A 10 2.27 1.31 14.74
N ALA A 11 2.01 0.15 14.11
CA ALA A 11 2.07 -1.13 14.80
C ALA A 11 3.46 -1.39 15.40
N HIS A 12 3.50 -1.85 16.65
CA HIS A 12 4.72 -2.15 17.40
C HIS A 12 5.64 -0.94 17.69
N ASP A 13 5.09 0.27 17.79
CA ASP A 13 5.86 1.48 18.11
C ASP A 13 6.46 1.45 19.52
N GLU A 14 5.91 0.65 20.43
CA GLU A 14 6.35 0.54 21.83
C GLU A 14 7.82 0.13 21.98
N GLY A 15 8.42 -0.51 20.96
CA GLY A 15 9.83 -0.91 20.94
C GLY A 15 10.79 0.12 20.35
N PHE A 16 10.31 1.26 19.84
CA PHE A 16 11.15 2.23 19.13
C PHE A 16 11.00 3.64 19.71
N LYS A 17 12.12 4.36 19.84
CA LYS A 17 12.12 5.73 20.35
C LYS A 17 11.52 6.74 19.37
N ASN A 18 11.61 6.46 18.07
CA ASN A 18 11.13 7.31 17.00
C ASN A 18 11.08 6.56 15.66
N TRP A 19 10.48 7.18 14.66
CA TRP A 19 10.36 6.64 13.31
C TRP A 19 11.69 6.39 12.59
N ASP A 20 12.74 7.16 12.89
CA ASP A 20 14.06 6.97 12.30
C ASP A 20 14.72 5.66 12.81
N GLU A 21 14.54 5.34 14.08
CA GLU A 21 15.01 4.07 14.66
C GLU A 21 14.26 2.88 14.07
N LYS A 22 12.93 2.99 13.97
CA LYS A 22 12.07 1.97 13.35
C LYS A 22 12.46 1.72 11.88
N ALA A 23 12.68 2.79 11.11
CA ALA A 23 13.09 2.69 9.72
C ALA A 23 14.47 1.99 9.58
N LYS A 24 15.43 2.34 10.43
CA LYS A 24 16.75 1.69 10.45
C LYS A 24 16.67 0.21 10.77
N GLU A 25 15.84 -0.17 11.77
CA GLU A 25 15.69 -1.57 12.15
C GLU A 25 15.02 -2.39 11.03
N LYS A 26 13.97 -1.85 10.41
CA LYS A 26 13.33 -2.50 9.26
C LYS A 26 14.28 -2.66 8.07
N LEU A 27 15.14 -1.68 7.82
CA LEU A 27 16.13 -1.75 6.72
C LEU A 27 17.20 -2.82 6.94
N ARG A 28 17.48 -3.23 8.19
CA ARG A 28 18.42 -4.32 8.47
C ARG A 28 18.03 -5.64 7.82
N LEU A 29 16.73 -5.87 7.63
CA LEU A 29 16.22 -7.05 6.91
C LEU A 29 16.71 -7.11 5.44
N PHE A 30 17.12 -5.98 4.88
CA PHE A 30 17.48 -5.84 3.47
C PHE A 30 18.98 -5.54 3.25
N GLU A 31 19.83 -5.69 4.28
CA GLU A 31 21.29 -5.45 4.16
C GLU A 31 21.96 -6.33 3.10
N ASN A 32 21.38 -7.51 2.82
CA ASN A 32 21.86 -8.44 1.79
C ASN A 32 20.93 -8.51 0.56
N ALA A 33 19.98 -7.59 0.42
CA ALA A 33 19.14 -7.52 -0.77
C ALA A 33 19.89 -6.82 -1.92
N GLN A 34 19.57 -7.19 -3.14
CA GLN A 34 20.09 -6.54 -4.35
C GLN A 34 19.23 -5.34 -4.71
N ASP A 35 17.91 -5.48 -4.56
CA ASP A 35 16.94 -4.46 -4.91
C ASP A 35 16.00 -4.20 -3.73
N LEU A 36 15.53 -2.96 -3.62
CA LEU A 36 14.52 -2.55 -2.64
C LEU A 36 13.42 -1.73 -3.31
N ILE A 37 12.18 -2.19 -3.15
CA ILE A 37 10.98 -1.47 -3.57
C ILE A 37 10.35 -0.81 -2.35
N TYR A 38 10.06 0.50 -2.42
CA TYR A 38 9.52 1.23 -1.28
C TYR A 38 8.74 2.49 -1.68
N CYS A 39 7.92 2.99 -0.74
CA CYS A 39 7.27 4.28 -0.86
C CYS A 39 8.22 5.41 -0.43
N ARG A 40 8.52 6.33 -1.34
CA ARG A 40 9.43 7.47 -1.07
C ARG A 40 8.80 8.53 -0.18
N ASP A 41 7.49 8.55 -0.01
CA ASP A 41 6.79 9.50 0.85
C ASP A 41 7.08 9.27 2.34
N PHE A 42 7.63 8.11 2.72
CA PHE A 42 8.11 7.84 4.08
C PHE A 42 9.50 8.46 4.32
N LEU A 43 9.52 9.71 4.75
CA LEU A 43 10.78 10.47 4.97
C LEU A 43 11.78 9.76 5.90
N PRO A 44 11.39 9.12 7.03
CA PRO A 44 12.34 8.38 7.87
C PRO A 44 13.06 7.26 7.12
N LEU A 45 12.34 6.54 6.25
CA LEU A 45 12.94 5.48 5.44
C LEU A 45 13.91 6.05 4.40
N GLN A 46 13.52 7.10 3.70
CA GLN A 46 14.38 7.78 2.73
C GLN A 46 15.65 8.33 3.40
N ASN A 47 15.51 8.99 4.55
CA ASN A 47 16.64 9.50 5.33
C ASN A 47 17.60 8.38 5.77
N ALA A 48 17.07 7.24 6.16
CA ALA A 48 17.88 6.09 6.56
C ALA A 48 18.64 5.48 5.38
N LEU A 49 18.02 5.39 4.20
CA LEU A 49 18.66 4.89 2.97
C LEU A 49 19.81 5.81 2.49
N THR A 50 19.61 7.14 2.59
CA THR A 50 20.64 8.10 2.12
C THR A 50 21.82 8.27 3.06
N LYS A 51 21.64 8.02 4.36
CA LYS A 51 22.66 8.25 5.39
C LYS A 51 23.64 7.09 5.62
N LYS A 52 23.35 5.90 5.15
CA LYS A 52 24.19 4.72 5.43
C LYS A 52 24.95 4.24 4.20
N THR A 53 26.28 4.13 4.35
CA THR A 53 27.20 3.54 3.37
C THR A 53 26.87 2.09 3.01
N HIS A 54 26.22 1.34 3.93
CA HIS A 54 25.83 -0.06 3.70
C HIS A 54 24.76 -0.24 2.61
N TYR A 55 23.97 0.79 2.31
CA TYR A 55 22.91 0.71 1.28
C TYR A 55 23.33 1.30 -0.07
N GLN A 56 24.60 1.71 -0.25
CA GLN A 56 25.10 2.28 -1.50
C GLN A 56 25.09 1.30 -2.69
N GLN A 57 25.11 -0.01 -2.41
CA GLN A 57 25.03 -1.05 -3.43
C GLN A 57 23.61 -1.57 -3.66
N LEU A 58 22.65 -1.09 -2.89
CA LEU A 58 21.26 -1.49 -3.00
C LEU A 58 20.57 -0.72 -4.13
N ASN A 59 20.15 -1.43 -5.17
CA ASN A 59 19.32 -0.81 -6.20
C ASN A 59 17.95 -0.47 -5.61
N THR A 60 17.50 0.74 -5.78
CA THR A 60 16.20 1.15 -5.27
C THR A 60 15.24 1.40 -6.41
N PHE A 61 14.00 0.92 -6.25
CA PHE A 61 12.87 1.30 -7.07
C PHE A 61 11.79 1.91 -6.17
N SER A 62 11.52 3.18 -6.37
CA SER A 62 10.62 3.94 -5.52
C SER A 62 9.30 4.27 -6.21
N TRP A 63 8.23 4.33 -5.42
CA TRP A 63 7.00 4.97 -5.85
C TRP A 63 6.63 6.10 -4.90
N SER A 64 5.87 7.08 -5.38
CA SER A 64 5.47 8.23 -4.58
C SER A 64 4.19 8.88 -5.11
N LYS A 65 3.39 9.44 -4.21
CA LYS A 65 2.26 10.32 -4.51
C LYS A 65 2.65 11.81 -4.46
N LYS A 66 3.81 12.15 -3.89
CA LYS A 66 4.18 13.54 -3.57
C LYS A 66 5.54 13.96 -4.10
N LEU A 67 6.48 13.03 -4.21
CA LEU A 67 7.88 13.31 -4.53
C LEU A 67 8.27 12.69 -5.88
N PRO A 68 9.31 13.21 -6.56
CA PRO A 68 9.87 12.52 -7.73
C PRO A 68 10.28 11.09 -7.36
N ALA A 69 9.86 10.12 -8.17
CA ALA A 69 10.08 8.68 -7.94
C ALA A 69 10.12 7.95 -9.28
N ASP A 70 10.57 6.67 -9.26
CA ASP A 70 10.59 5.84 -10.46
C ASP A 70 9.18 5.59 -11.00
N LEU A 71 8.19 5.43 -10.10
CA LEU A 71 6.77 5.42 -10.42
C LEU A 71 6.10 6.59 -9.69
N MET A 72 5.79 7.65 -10.42
CA MET A 72 5.09 8.82 -9.89
C MET A 72 3.58 8.66 -10.01
N VAL A 73 2.90 8.43 -8.89
CA VAL A 73 1.45 8.32 -8.83
C VAL A 73 0.84 9.72 -8.80
N GLY A 74 0.07 10.07 -9.86
CA GLY A 74 -0.51 11.40 -10.02
C GLY A 74 -1.94 11.49 -9.54
N LYS A 75 -2.83 10.62 -10.02
CA LYS A 75 -4.27 10.71 -9.77
C LYS A 75 -4.85 9.38 -9.31
N LEU A 76 -5.75 9.48 -8.35
CA LEU A 76 -6.57 8.37 -7.84
C LEU A 76 -8.04 8.72 -8.09
N ASP A 77 -8.70 8.01 -8.99
CA ASP A 77 -10.12 8.15 -9.28
C ASP A 77 -10.86 6.99 -8.59
N LYS A 78 -11.37 7.23 -7.38
CA LYS A 78 -12.15 6.26 -6.60
C LYS A 78 -13.60 6.22 -7.11
N GLY A 79 -14.03 5.04 -7.59
CA GLY A 79 -15.41 4.72 -7.89
C GLY A 79 -16.16 4.20 -6.66
N GLU A 80 -17.27 3.50 -6.89
CA GLU A 80 -18.04 2.86 -5.82
C GLU A 80 -17.44 1.52 -5.38
N VAL A 81 -16.78 0.80 -6.29
CA VAL A 81 -16.24 -0.55 -6.07
C VAL A 81 -14.82 -0.73 -6.58
N ASP A 82 -14.29 0.22 -7.31
CA ASP A 82 -12.95 0.17 -7.91
C ASP A 82 -12.25 1.51 -7.82
N THR A 83 -10.94 1.50 -8.06
CA THR A 83 -10.13 2.71 -8.16
C THR A 83 -9.26 2.63 -9.41
N ILE A 84 -9.25 3.72 -10.18
CA ILE A 84 -8.31 3.92 -11.29
C ILE A 84 -7.12 4.71 -10.74
N ILE A 85 -5.92 4.14 -10.85
CA ILE A 85 -4.67 4.75 -10.44
C ILE A 85 -3.89 5.15 -11.69
N GLN A 86 -3.53 6.43 -11.79
CA GLN A 86 -2.75 6.98 -12.91
C GLN A 86 -1.36 7.35 -12.40
N ALA A 87 -0.33 7.04 -13.19
CA ALA A 87 1.05 7.33 -12.83
C ALA A 87 1.89 7.66 -14.08
N VAL A 88 3.08 8.20 -13.82
CA VAL A 88 4.15 8.37 -14.81
C VAL A 88 5.27 7.37 -14.49
N TYR A 89 5.68 6.60 -15.49
CA TYR A 89 6.79 5.67 -15.44
C TYR A 89 7.63 5.78 -16.71
N LYS A 90 8.93 6.03 -16.59
CA LYS A 90 9.84 6.24 -17.74
C LYS A 90 9.33 7.27 -18.75
N ASN A 91 8.73 8.35 -18.25
CA ASN A 91 8.08 9.43 -19.01
C ASN A 91 6.77 9.05 -19.73
N ASP A 92 6.28 7.83 -19.60
CA ASP A 92 5.00 7.41 -20.15
C ASP A 92 3.89 7.51 -19.11
N PHE A 93 2.70 7.98 -19.55
CA PHE A 93 1.49 7.94 -18.74
C PHE A 93 0.91 6.53 -18.76
N ILE A 94 0.84 5.93 -17.61
CA ILE A 94 0.32 4.58 -17.42
C ILE A 94 -0.80 4.56 -16.37
N LYS A 95 -1.66 3.55 -16.41
CA LYS A 95 -2.73 3.39 -15.43
C LYS A 95 -3.02 1.93 -15.14
N ILE A 96 -3.53 1.69 -13.96
CA ILE A 96 -4.14 0.42 -13.54
C ILE A 96 -5.53 0.66 -12.96
N THR A 97 -6.36 -0.37 -12.99
CA THR A 97 -7.65 -0.41 -12.28
C THR A 97 -7.59 -1.53 -11.25
N ILE A 98 -8.02 -1.26 -10.03
CA ILE A 98 -8.03 -2.22 -8.93
C ILE A 98 -9.44 -2.30 -8.31
N PRO A 99 -9.91 -3.46 -7.83
CA PRO A 99 -11.24 -3.63 -7.22
C PRO A 99 -11.22 -3.28 -5.72
N PHE A 100 -10.60 -2.15 -5.36
CA PHE A 100 -10.50 -1.66 -3.99
C PHE A 100 -10.67 -0.15 -3.95
N ILE A 101 -11.26 0.36 -2.87
CA ILE A 101 -11.48 1.80 -2.64
C ILE A 101 -10.81 2.33 -1.37
N ASP A 102 -10.36 1.43 -0.47
CA ASP A 102 -9.66 1.80 0.75
C ASP A 102 -8.18 2.12 0.49
N ASP A 103 -7.63 3.06 1.26
CA ASP A 103 -6.28 3.58 1.05
C ASP A 103 -5.19 2.54 1.30
N ALA A 104 -5.38 1.61 2.24
CA ALA A 104 -4.40 0.57 2.54
C ALA A 104 -4.25 -0.42 1.38
N SER A 105 -5.37 -0.89 0.81
CA SER A 105 -5.37 -1.74 -0.38
C SER A 105 -4.81 -1.01 -1.61
N ILE A 106 -5.14 0.27 -1.78
CA ILE A 106 -4.59 1.10 -2.86
C ILE A 106 -3.06 1.18 -2.76
N GLU A 107 -2.50 1.48 -1.58
CA GLU A 107 -1.03 1.55 -1.37
C GLU A 107 -0.34 0.20 -1.58
N ASN A 108 -0.94 -0.88 -1.12
CA ASN A 108 -0.44 -2.22 -1.38
C ASN A 108 -0.44 -2.55 -2.89
N CYS A 109 -1.50 -2.19 -3.61
CA CYS A 109 -1.57 -2.35 -5.06
C CYS A 109 -0.52 -1.51 -5.80
N ILE A 110 -0.27 -0.27 -5.37
CA ILE A 110 0.80 0.56 -5.94
C ILE A 110 2.16 -0.10 -5.71
N THR A 111 2.41 -0.62 -4.51
CA THR A 111 3.66 -1.34 -4.21
C THR A 111 3.83 -2.60 -5.08
N CYS A 112 2.76 -3.38 -5.27
CA CYS A 112 2.76 -4.51 -6.21
C CYS A 112 3.01 -4.06 -7.65
N TRP A 113 2.36 -2.97 -8.08
CA TRP A 113 2.57 -2.40 -9.42
C TRP A 113 4.03 -2.00 -9.64
N ALA A 114 4.60 -1.23 -8.72
CA ALA A 114 6.01 -0.84 -8.73
C ALA A 114 6.94 -2.06 -8.81
N THR A 115 6.66 -3.09 -8.01
CA THR A 115 7.43 -4.35 -8.01
C THR A 115 7.37 -5.05 -9.38
N LEU A 116 6.19 -5.16 -9.96
CA LEU A 116 6.02 -5.84 -11.26
C LEU A 116 6.66 -5.05 -12.41
N LEU A 117 6.59 -3.72 -12.39
CA LEU A 117 7.30 -2.87 -13.36
C LEU A 117 8.83 -3.00 -13.21
N HIS A 118 9.35 -3.05 -11.98
CA HIS A 118 10.77 -3.30 -11.71
C HIS A 118 11.22 -4.66 -12.24
N LEU A 119 10.38 -5.69 -12.14
CA LEU A 119 10.62 -7.03 -12.71
C LEU A 119 10.49 -7.09 -14.24
N GLY A 120 10.14 -5.99 -14.90
CA GLY A 120 10.07 -5.89 -16.36
C GLY A 120 8.72 -6.31 -16.98
N TYR A 121 7.68 -6.52 -16.19
CA TYR A 121 6.34 -6.77 -16.73
C TYR A 121 5.78 -5.52 -17.39
N THR A 122 5.06 -5.69 -18.49
CA THR A 122 4.38 -4.58 -19.18
C THR A 122 3.20 -4.08 -18.38
N ASN A 123 2.91 -2.78 -18.48
CA ASN A 123 1.77 -2.19 -17.76
C ASN A 123 0.43 -2.84 -18.14
N ASP A 124 0.22 -3.21 -19.38
CA ASP A 124 -1.02 -3.85 -19.83
C ASP A 124 -1.22 -5.22 -19.18
N TRP A 125 -0.15 -6.00 -19.05
CA TRP A 125 -0.20 -7.28 -18.35
C TRP A 125 -0.52 -7.06 -16.85
N VAL A 126 0.15 -6.11 -16.21
CA VAL A 126 -0.09 -5.76 -14.79
C VAL A 126 -1.54 -5.31 -14.58
N ASN A 127 -2.04 -4.37 -15.40
CA ASN A 127 -3.41 -3.88 -15.28
C ASN A 127 -4.45 -5.00 -15.41
N LYS A 128 -4.24 -5.94 -16.34
CA LYS A 128 -5.12 -7.10 -16.49
C LYS A 128 -5.17 -7.96 -15.22
N ARG A 129 -4.04 -8.16 -14.55
CA ARG A 129 -3.96 -8.94 -13.30
C ARG A 129 -4.51 -8.19 -12.10
N MET A 130 -4.25 -6.89 -12.01
CA MET A 130 -4.74 -6.04 -10.93
C MET A 130 -6.27 -5.98 -10.88
N LYS A 131 -6.94 -5.99 -12.03
CA LYS A 131 -8.41 -6.03 -12.11
C LYS A 131 -9.04 -7.31 -11.54
N SER A 132 -8.29 -8.40 -11.50
CA SER A 132 -8.78 -9.70 -11.01
C SER A 132 -8.40 -9.99 -9.56
N LEU A 133 -7.86 -9.01 -8.85
CA LEU A 133 -7.62 -9.15 -7.42
C LEU A 133 -8.95 -9.30 -6.66
N ALA A 134 -8.89 -9.99 -5.53
CA ALA A 134 -10.03 -10.16 -4.64
C ALA A 134 -9.62 -9.75 -3.22
N PRO A 135 -10.56 -9.26 -2.40
CA PRO A 135 -10.30 -9.03 -0.98
C PRO A 135 -9.80 -10.30 -0.29
N ILE A 136 -8.86 -10.12 0.63
CA ILE A 136 -8.41 -11.22 1.48
C ILE A 136 -9.44 -11.40 2.60
N ALA A 137 -9.84 -12.64 2.84
CA ALA A 137 -10.78 -12.94 3.93
C ALA A 137 -10.28 -12.36 5.27
N MET A 138 -11.20 -11.85 6.09
CA MET A 138 -10.94 -11.25 7.40
C MET A 138 -10.06 -9.98 7.39
N ARG A 139 -9.92 -9.31 6.22
CA ARG A 139 -9.22 -8.03 6.08
C ARG A 139 -10.08 -7.06 5.27
N LEU A 140 -10.76 -6.13 5.94
CA LEU A 140 -11.74 -5.21 5.35
C LEU A 140 -12.73 -5.90 4.40
N GLU A 141 -13.05 -7.16 4.70
CA GLU A 141 -13.91 -7.98 3.87
C GLU A 141 -15.35 -7.55 4.02
N LEU A 142 -15.95 -7.01 2.97
CA LEU A 142 -17.36 -6.65 2.94
C LEU A 142 -18.19 -7.88 2.54
N LYS A 143 -19.13 -8.28 3.41
CA LYS A 143 -20.06 -9.39 3.18
C LYS A 143 -21.48 -8.92 3.26
N GLU A 144 -22.33 -9.51 2.45
CA GLU A 144 -23.78 -9.38 2.63
C GLU A 144 -24.22 -10.27 3.80
N GLY A 145 -24.89 -9.69 4.76
CA GLY A 145 -25.47 -10.37 5.91
C GLY A 145 -26.97 -10.59 5.75
N LEU A 146 -27.61 -11.10 6.81
CA LEU A 146 -29.05 -11.31 6.84
C LEU A 146 -29.78 -9.95 6.81
N ASN A 147 -31.01 -9.96 6.29
CA ASN A 147 -31.88 -8.77 6.22
C ASN A 147 -31.23 -7.58 5.49
N HIS A 148 -30.50 -7.85 4.43
CA HIS A 148 -29.80 -6.84 3.61
C HIS A 148 -28.80 -5.97 4.38
N CYS A 149 -28.29 -6.43 5.51
CA CYS A 149 -27.21 -5.74 6.18
C CYS A 149 -25.85 -6.05 5.51
N SER A 150 -24.92 -5.12 5.60
CA SER A 150 -23.52 -5.33 5.20
C SER A 150 -22.67 -5.55 6.44
N VAL A 151 -21.79 -6.55 6.40
CA VAL A 151 -20.85 -6.88 7.47
C VAL A 151 -19.43 -6.60 6.99
N ILE A 152 -18.70 -5.73 7.68
CA ILE A 152 -17.27 -5.51 7.46
C ILE A 152 -16.53 -6.41 8.43
N ASN A 153 -15.77 -7.34 7.88
CA ASN A 153 -15.02 -8.34 8.62
C ASN A 153 -13.51 -8.03 8.57
N ASP A 154 -12.95 -7.56 9.69
CA ASP A 154 -11.55 -7.13 9.81
C ASP A 154 -10.91 -7.54 11.16
N TYR A 155 -11.10 -8.80 11.57
CA TYR A 155 -10.67 -9.25 12.89
C TYR A 155 -9.32 -9.96 12.94
N TYR A 156 -8.68 -10.25 11.79
CA TYR A 156 -7.48 -11.09 11.75
C TYR A 156 -6.30 -10.56 12.56
N ASN A 157 -6.08 -9.25 12.51
CA ASN A 157 -5.02 -8.58 13.28
C ASN A 157 -5.44 -7.12 13.48
N SER A 158 -6.09 -6.84 14.60
CA SER A 158 -6.64 -5.52 14.90
C SER A 158 -5.72 -4.77 15.85
N ASP A 159 -5.21 -3.62 15.40
CA ASP A 159 -4.61 -2.58 16.20
C ASP A 159 -5.42 -1.28 16.05
N PHE A 160 -5.04 -0.22 16.76
CA PHE A 160 -5.75 1.06 16.67
C PHE A 160 -5.76 1.64 15.25
N GLY A 161 -4.65 1.48 14.49
CA GLY A 161 -4.58 1.97 13.12
C GLY A 161 -5.48 1.18 12.16
N SER A 162 -5.55 -0.15 12.31
CA SER A 162 -6.46 -0.97 11.50
C SER A 162 -7.92 -0.72 11.85
N LEU A 163 -8.24 -0.46 13.11
CA LEU A 163 -9.59 -0.07 13.53
C LEU A 163 -10.00 1.27 12.89
N GLU A 164 -9.13 2.28 12.88
CA GLU A 164 -9.39 3.56 12.23
C GLU A 164 -9.70 3.37 10.74
N ILE A 165 -8.90 2.57 10.03
CA ILE A 165 -9.12 2.23 8.62
C ILE A 165 -10.48 1.52 8.42
N ALA A 166 -10.83 0.58 9.30
CA ALA A 166 -12.10 -0.14 9.21
C ALA A 166 -13.31 0.79 9.46
N LEU A 167 -13.18 1.76 10.38
CA LEU A 167 -14.20 2.78 10.64
C LEU A 167 -14.38 3.72 9.45
N ASP A 168 -13.27 4.18 8.84
CA ASP A 168 -13.31 5.01 7.64
C ASP A 168 -13.97 4.25 6.47
N PHE A 169 -13.61 2.99 6.29
CA PHE A 169 -14.25 2.14 5.28
C PHE A 169 -15.75 1.97 5.56
N MET A 170 -16.16 1.79 6.82
CA MET A 170 -17.57 1.74 7.21
C MET A 170 -18.31 3.05 6.89
N VAL A 171 -17.68 4.20 7.10
CA VAL A 171 -18.25 5.51 6.77
C VAL A 171 -18.45 5.66 5.25
N GLN A 172 -17.56 5.12 4.46
CA GLN A 172 -17.65 5.17 2.99
C GLN A 172 -18.82 4.33 2.43
N GLN A 173 -19.33 3.36 3.20
CA GLN A 173 -20.49 2.54 2.79
C GLN A 173 -21.79 3.35 2.89
N LYS A 174 -22.14 4.06 1.80
CA LYS A 174 -23.28 5.00 1.74
C LYS A 174 -24.65 4.33 1.76
N GLN A 175 -24.73 3.05 1.38
CA GLN A 175 -26.01 2.31 1.24
C GLN A 175 -26.65 1.91 2.57
N GLN A 176 -25.92 2.04 3.68
CA GLN A 176 -26.38 1.62 5.02
C GLN A 176 -26.43 2.83 5.95
N PRO A 177 -27.64 3.37 6.25
CA PRO A 177 -27.78 4.56 7.11
C PRO A 177 -27.42 4.29 8.57
N ASN A 178 -27.69 3.08 9.06
CA ASN A 178 -27.40 2.67 10.43
C ASN A 178 -26.11 1.84 10.48
N LYS A 179 -25.18 2.25 11.32
CA LYS A 179 -23.86 1.60 11.47
C LYS A 179 -23.67 1.20 12.93
N THR A 180 -23.22 -0.04 13.14
CA THR A 180 -22.99 -0.61 14.48
C THR A 180 -21.62 -1.32 14.50
N ILE A 181 -20.85 -1.08 15.55
CA ILE A 181 -19.60 -1.79 15.83
C ILE A 181 -19.91 -2.92 16.81
N ILE A 182 -19.44 -4.13 16.51
CA ILE A 182 -19.58 -5.33 17.36
C ILE A 182 -18.21 -5.91 17.67
#